data_408df4c5cc60a33dcea0c0a5f14fd92a
#
_entry.id   408df4c5cc60a33dcea0c0a5f14fd92a
#
_cell.length_a   1.000
_cell.length_b   1.000
_cell.length_c   1.000
_cell.angle_alpha   90.00
_cell.angle_beta   90.00
_cell.angle_gamma   90.00
#
_symmetry.space_group_name_H-M   'P 1'
#
loop_
_entity.id
_entity.type
_entity.pdbx_description
1 polymer ?
#
loop_
_entity_poly.entity_id
_entity_poly.type
_entity_poly.pdbx_seq_one_letter_code
_entity_poly.pdbx_strand_id
1 'polypeptide(L)'
;MAIIKRRRRRRSLGRLFRGIVFLLVSAAVLSFFVYVPFFTLNEIKLVGAKYLTEEDIMKVGNIYMGEPLFQLETDVVQSRLSKDLRVEEVSVRRHLPHTLEVKVKERRPLATIVCDYGYLDLDRNGTIIDSYKSLKTMQIPMITG
;
A
#
# COMPACT_ATOMS: atom_id res chain seq x y z
N MET A 1 -8.68 62.40 32.85
CA MET A 1 -7.57 61.42 32.74
C MET A 1 -8.15 60.03 32.37
N ALA A 2 -8.76 59.84 31.18
CA ALA A 2 -9.45 58.61 30.81
C ALA A 2 -9.53 58.33 29.32
N ILE A 3 -8.51 58.63 28.49
CA ILE A 3 -8.60 58.46 27.02
C ILE A 3 -7.55 57.49 26.45
N ILE A 4 -6.59 56.98 27.24
CA ILE A 4 -5.43 56.24 26.69
C ILE A 4 -5.65 54.73 26.62
N LYS A 5 -6.68 54.13 27.25
CA LYS A 5 -6.85 52.65 27.33
C LYS A 5 -7.53 51.99 26.13
N ARG A 6 -8.22 52.73 25.24
CA ARG A 6 -8.98 52.16 24.11
C ARG A 6 -8.12 51.81 22.87
N ARG A 7 -6.98 52.43 22.67
CA ARG A 7 -6.16 52.21 21.47
C ARG A 7 -5.35 50.89 21.45
N ARG A 8 -5.00 50.34 22.62
CA ARG A 8 -4.20 49.11 22.70
C ARG A 8 -5.00 47.86 22.37
N ARG A 9 -6.29 47.83 22.66
CA ARG A 9 -7.17 46.63 22.41
C ARG A 9 -7.44 46.40 20.93
N ARG A 10 -7.55 47.43 20.12
CA ARG A 10 -7.77 47.33 18.67
C ARG A 10 -6.55 46.76 17.92
N ARG A 11 -5.33 47.00 18.38
CA ARG A 11 -4.09 46.51 17.76
C ARG A 11 -3.84 45.02 18.04
N SER A 12 -4.35 44.49 19.13
CA SER A 12 -4.27 43.04 19.43
C SER A 12 -5.25 42.22 18.63
N LEU A 13 -6.49 42.71 18.43
CA LEU A 13 -7.48 42.08 17.59
C LEU A 13 -7.03 41.99 16.13
N GLY A 14 -6.40 43.05 15.59
CA GLY A 14 -5.88 43.00 14.21
C GLY A 14 -4.70 42.04 14.03
N ARG A 15 -3.91 41.78 15.08
CA ARG A 15 -2.84 40.75 15.05
C ARG A 15 -3.40 39.35 15.13
N LEU A 16 -4.40 39.13 15.99
CA LEU A 16 -5.11 37.88 16.10
C LEU A 16 -5.85 37.53 14.78
N PHE A 17 -6.53 38.52 14.21
CA PHE A 17 -7.24 38.33 12.92
C PHE A 17 -6.27 37.98 11.79
N ARG A 18 -5.10 38.66 11.68
CA ARG A 18 -4.06 38.30 10.70
C ARG A 18 -3.50 36.90 10.94
N GLY A 19 -3.32 36.48 12.20
CA GLY A 19 -2.85 35.14 12.57
C GLY A 19 -3.86 34.06 12.15
N ILE A 20 -5.15 34.30 12.39
CA ILE A 20 -6.24 33.37 11.95
C ILE A 20 -6.29 33.28 10.42
N VAL A 21 -6.24 34.43 9.72
CA VAL A 21 -6.24 34.44 8.25
C VAL A 21 -5.01 33.70 7.71
N PHE A 22 -3.83 33.93 8.27
CA PHE A 22 -2.62 33.20 7.87
C PHE A 22 -2.75 31.70 8.10
N LEU A 23 -3.31 31.28 9.22
CA LEU A 23 -3.55 29.87 9.56
C LEU A 23 -4.56 29.24 8.60
N LEU A 24 -5.65 29.93 8.27
CA LEU A 24 -6.64 29.46 7.29
C LEU A 24 -6.05 29.34 5.89
N VAL A 25 -5.27 30.33 5.45
CA VAL A 25 -4.60 30.28 4.13
C VAL A 25 -3.58 29.15 4.09
N SER A 26 -2.78 28.96 5.14
CA SER A 26 -1.81 27.86 5.18
C SER A 26 -2.51 26.49 5.19
N ALA A 27 -3.62 26.36 5.91
CA ALA A 27 -4.42 25.13 5.90
C ALA A 27 -5.05 24.88 4.52
N ALA A 28 -5.54 25.92 3.84
CA ALA A 28 -6.08 25.79 2.49
C ALA A 28 -4.99 25.39 1.47
N VAL A 29 -3.80 25.97 1.56
CA VAL A 29 -2.65 25.61 0.72
C VAL A 29 -2.21 24.17 0.97
N LEU A 30 -2.10 23.74 2.21
CA LEU A 30 -1.79 22.36 2.58
C LEU A 30 -2.86 21.39 2.06
N SER A 31 -4.14 21.73 2.24
CA SER A 31 -5.27 20.95 1.71
C SER A 31 -5.21 20.85 0.18
N PHE A 32 -4.90 21.95 -0.51
CA PHE A 32 -4.72 21.94 -1.96
C PHE A 32 -3.63 20.95 -2.40
N PHE A 33 -2.49 20.90 -1.73
CA PHE A 33 -1.41 19.96 -2.04
C PHE A 33 -1.80 18.48 -1.80
N VAL A 34 -2.67 18.20 -0.84
CA VAL A 34 -3.16 16.84 -0.56
C VAL A 34 -4.15 16.35 -1.63
N TYR A 35 -4.94 17.28 -2.18
CA TYR A 35 -5.99 16.96 -3.19
C TYR A 35 -5.55 17.15 -4.64
N VAL A 36 -4.35 17.71 -4.89
CA VAL A 36 -3.84 17.87 -6.25
C VAL A 36 -3.45 16.48 -6.83
N PRO A 37 -3.78 16.21 -8.11
CA PRO A 37 -3.46 14.96 -8.80
C PRO A 37 -1.95 14.64 -8.92
N PHE A 38 -1.10 15.49 -8.34
CA PHE A 38 0.35 15.28 -8.31
C PHE A 38 0.80 14.09 -7.43
N PHE A 39 0.00 13.74 -6.42
CA PHE A 39 0.29 12.63 -5.51
C PHE A 39 -0.67 11.45 -5.71
N THR A 40 -1.00 11.15 -6.95
CA THR A 40 -1.77 9.97 -7.32
C THR A 40 -0.86 8.80 -7.63
N LEU A 41 -1.33 7.58 -7.37
CA LEU A 41 -0.62 6.36 -7.70
C LEU A 41 -0.59 6.17 -9.22
N ASN A 42 0.57 6.33 -9.83
CA ASN A 42 0.78 6.15 -11.27
C ASN A 42 1.68 4.94 -11.58
N GLU A 43 2.43 4.45 -10.59
CA GLU A 43 3.38 3.37 -10.77
C GLU A 43 3.42 2.47 -9.54
N ILE A 44 3.44 1.17 -9.77
CA ILE A 44 3.71 0.16 -8.75
C ILE A 44 5.08 -0.45 -9.06
N LYS A 45 6.03 -0.26 -8.16
CA LYS A 45 7.35 -0.86 -8.26
C LYS A 45 7.39 -2.16 -7.48
N LEU A 46 7.33 -3.27 -8.21
CA LEU A 46 7.37 -4.61 -7.64
C LEU A 46 8.83 -5.10 -7.54
N VAL A 47 9.25 -5.45 -6.32
CA VAL A 47 10.62 -5.89 -6.04
C VAL A 47 10.61 -7.28 -5.41
N GLY A 48 11.40 -8.20 -5.97
CA GLY A 48 11.58 -9.55 -5.45
C GLY A 48 10.56 -10.58 -5.93
N ALA A 49 9.53 -10.17 -6.66
CA ALA A 49 8.56 -11.07 -7.29
C ALA A 49 9.17 -11.77 -8.51
N LYS A 50 8.81 -13.03 -8.70
CA LYS A 50 9.16 -13.85 -9.88
C LYS A 50 7.93 -14.26 -10.66
N TYR A 51 6.86 -14.60 -9.96
CA TYR A 51 5.62 -15.14 -10.52
C TYR A 51 4.44 -14.20 -10.29
N LEU A 52 4.48 -13.40 -9.23
CA LEU A 52 3.46 -12.39 -8.95
C LEU A 52 3.63 -11.21 -9.91
N THR A 53 2.54 -10.79 -10.51
CA THR A 53 2.48 -9.62 -11.40
C THR A 53 1.96 -8.39 -10.67
N GLU A 54 2.14 -7.21 -11.28
CA GLU A 54 1.55 -5.96 -10.76
C GLU A 54 0.02 -6.06 -10.70
N GLU A 55 -0.61 -6.75 -11.67
CA GLU A 55 -2.05 -6.98 -11.70
C GLU A 55 -2.52 -7.82 -10.51
N ASP A 56 -1.76 -8.86 -10.13
CA ASP A 56 -2.04 -9.66 -8.93
C ASP A 56 -1.99 -8.79 -7.67
N ILE A 57 -0.97 -7.95 -7.56
CA ILE A 57 -0.80 -7.03 -6.43
C ILE A 57 -1.95 -6.03 -6.34
N MET A 58 -2.35 -5.45 -7.48
CA MET A 58 -3.50 -4.54 -7.53
C MET A 58 -4.79 -5.24 -7.11
N LYS A 59 -5.03 -6.43 -7.64
CA LYS A 59 -6.25 -7.21 -7.36
C LYS A 59 -6.33 -7.66 -5.90
N VAL A 60 -5.28 -8.27 -5.37
CA VAL A 60 -5.24 -8.76 -3.97
C VAL A 60 -5.19 -7.60 -2.98
N GLY A 61 -4.39 -6.58 -3.27
CA GLY A 61 -4.27 -5.37 -2.45
C GLY A 61 -5.49 -4.48 -2.48
N ASN A 62 -6.38 -4.66 -3.49
CA ASN A 62 -7.50 -3.77 -3.81
C ASN A 62 -7.01 -2.34 -4.02
N ILE A 63 -6.04 -2.20 -4.92
CA ILE A 63 -5.37 -0.93 -5.26
C ILE A 63 -5.80 -0.53 -6.66
N TYR A 64 -6.10 0.76 -6.85
CA TYR A 64 -6.47 1.31 -8.16
C TYR A 64 -5.50 2.39 -8.59
N MET A 65 -5.08 2.36 -9.86
CA MET A 65 -4.29 3.44 -10.43
C MET A 65 -5.07 4.76 -10.41
N GLY A 66 -4.38 5.86 -10.13
CA GLY A 66 -4.99 7.18 -10.01
C GLY A 66 -5.54 7.51 -8.63
N GLU A 67 -5.55 6.59 -7.68
CA GLU A 67 -5.92 6.88 -6.29
C GLU A 67 -4.93 7.83 -5.63
N PRO A 68 -5.39 8.75 -4.75
CA PRO A 68 -4.50 9.59 -3.97
C PRO A 68 -3.58 8.74 -3.09
N LEU A 69 -2.26 8.85 -3.30
CA LEU A 69 -1.25 8.02 -2.62
C LEU A 69 -1.30 8.14 -1.08
N PHE A 70 -1.73 9.29 -0.58
CA PHE A 70 -1.85 9.53 0.87
C PHE A 70 -3.09 8.88 1.50
N GLN A 71 -4.13 8.60 0.71
CA GLN A 71 -5.34 7.92 1.18
C GLN A 71 -5.18 6.40 1.17
N LEU A 72 -4.20 5.89 0.43
CA LEU A 72 -3.94 4.47 0.34
C LEU A 72 -3.31 3.98 1.64
N GLU A 73 -4.03 3.20 2.43
CA GLU A 73 -3.56 2.65 3.70
C GLU A 73 -2.59 1.49 3.46
N THR A 74 -1.29 1.78 3.47
CA THR A 74 -0.23 0.79 3.19
C THR A 74 -0.27 -0.44 4.09
N ASP A 75 -0.66 -0.27 5.36
CA ASP A 75 -0.74 -1.37 6.33
C ASP A 75 -1.89 -2.32 6.00
N VAL A 76 -3.02 -1.77 5.53
CA VAL A 76 -4.17 -2.57 5.06
C VAL A 76 -3.82 -3.34 3.79
N VAL A 77 -3.16 -2.68 2.84
CA VAL A 77 -2.65 -3.32 1.61
C VAL A 77 -1.67 -4.43 1.96
N GLN A 78 -0.71 -4.17 2.83
CA GLN A 78 0.26 -5.16 3.29
C GLN A 78 -0.42 -6.36 3.96
N SER A 79 -1.42 -6.10 4.83
CA SER A 79 -2.20 -7.15 5.48
C SER A 79 -3.00 -8.01 4.50
N ARG A 80 -3.52 -7.42 3.40
CA ARG A 80 -4.22 -8.17 2.35
C ARG A 80 -3.25 -9.05 1.56
N LEU A 81 -2.12 -8.47 1.14
CA LEU A 81 -1.10 -9.18 0.38
C LEU A 81 -0.46 -10.32 1.19
N SER A 82 -0.30 -10.16 2.51
CA SER A 82 0.25 -11.22 3.38
C SER A 82 -0.67 -12.44 3.53
N LYS A 83 -1.96 -12.31 3.15
CA LYS A 83 -2.92 -13.43 3.13
C LYS A 83 -2.86 -14.25 1.85
N ASP A 84 -2.20 -13.78 0.81
CA ASP A 84 -1.96 -14.56 -0.40
C ASP A 84 -1.00 -15.70 -0.08
N LEU A 85 -1.42 -16.92 -0.38
CA LEU A 85 -0.65 -18.15 -0.06
C LEU A 85 0.72 -18.17 -0.74
N ARG A 86 0.87 -17.48 -1.86
CA ARG A 86 2.12 -17.36 -2.62
C ARG A 86 3.14 -16.44 -1.96
N VAL A 87 2.70 -15.63 -0.99
CA VAL A 87 3.52 -14.61 -0.33
C VAL A 87 4.07 -15.16 0.99
N GLU A 88 5.40 -15.13 1.16
CA GLU A 88 6.07 -15.45 2.43
C GLU A 88 6.20 -14.19 3.29
N GLU A 89 6.69 -13.11 2.70
CA GLU A 89 6.85 -11.80 3.35
C GLU A 89 6.50 -10.69 2.36
N VAL A 90 5.91 -9.62 2.84
CA VAL A 90 5.61 -8.44 2.03
C VAL A 90 5.82 -7.16 2.83
N SER A 91 6.31 -6.14 2.16
CA SER A 91 6.45 -4.79 2.71
C SER A 91 6.00 -3.78 1.67
N VAL A 92 5.11 -2.89 2.06
CA VAL A 92 4.54 -1.87 1.20
C VAL A 92 4.99 -0.49 1.67
N ARG A 93 5.56 0.31 0.77
CA ARG A 93 6.06 1.65 1.07
C ARG A 93 5.66 2.64 -0.02
N ARG A 94 5.32 3.85 0.41
CA ARG A 94 5.07 4.95 -0.53
C ARG A 94 6.39 5.61 -0.92
N HIS A 95 6.61 5.77 -2.21
CA HIS A 95 7.68 6.59 -2.77
C HIS A 95 7.06 7.78 -3.48
N LEU A 96 7.12 8.94 -2.83
CA LEU A 96 6.62 10.17 -3.39
C LEU A 96 7.38 10.55 -4.66
N PRO A 97 6.72 11.15 -5.64
CA PRO A 97 5.34 11.67 -5.57
C PRO A 97 4.23 10.70 -5.95
N HIS A 98 4.49 9.63 -6.72
CA HIS A 98 3.44 8.86 -7.38
C HIS A 98 3.67 7.33 -7.44
N THR A 99 4.64 6.80 -6.71
CA THR A 99 5.04 5.38 -6.78
C THR A 99 4.70 4.65 -5.48
N LEU A 100 4.18 3.42 -5.60
CA LEU A 100 4.04 2.48 -4.51
C LEU A 100 5.09 1.36 -4.68
N GLU A 101 6.03 1.25 -3.77
CA GLU A 101 6.98 0.14 -3.75
C GLU A 101 6.41 -1.02 -2.95
N VAL A 102 6.30 -2.18 -3.60
CA VAL A 102 5.87 -3.43 -2.99
C VAL A 102 7.03 -4.42 -3.07
N LYS A 103 7.66 -4.68 -1.93
CA LYS A 103 8.70 -5.72 -1.81
C LYS A 103 8.05 -7.00 -1.39
N VAL A 104 8.18 -8.04 -2.22
CA VAL A 104 7.59 -9.35 -1.98
C VAL A 104 8.68 -10.40 -1.95
N LYS A 105 8.60 -11.29 -0.96
CA LYS A 105 9.32 -12.54 -0.94
C LYS A 105 8.31 -13.66 -1.20
N GLU A 106 8.41 -14.26 -2.37
CA GLU A 106 7.51 -15.36 -2.74
C GLU A 106 7.92 -16.67 -2.09
N ARG A 107 6.91 -17.46 -1.71
CA ARG A 107 7.10 -18.85 -1.27
C ARG A 107 7.61 -19.69 -2.43
N ARG A 108 8.55 -20.55 -2.15
CA ARG A 108 9.10 -21.48 -3.15
C ARG A 108 8.50 -22.85 -2.93
N PRO A 109 7.88 -23.43 -3.94
CA PRO A 109 7.41 -24.79 -3.86
C PRO A 109 8.61 -25.75 -3.70
N LEU A 110 8.50 -26.65 -2.73
CA LEU A 110 9.50 -27.69 -2.46
C LEU A 110 9.05 -29.05 -2.98
N ALA A 111 7.76 -29.34 -2.88
CA ALA A 111 7.17 -30.60 -3.31
C ALA A 111 5.73 -30.42 -3.78
N THR A 112 5.30 -31.30 -4.66
CA THR A 112 3.90 -31.41 -5.07
C THR A 112 3.31 -32.69 -4.49
N ILE A 113 2.17 -32.59 -3.82
CA ILE A 113 1.40 -33.75 -3.33
C ILE A 113 0.23 -34.02 -4.26
N VAL A 114 0.01 -35.28 -4.55
CA VAL A 114 -1.18 -35.75 -5.26
C VAL A 114 -2.30 -36.01 -4.26
N CYS A 115 -3.47 -35.44 -4.50
CA CYS A 115 -4.66 -35.68 -3.71
C CYS A 115 -5.89 -35.96 -4.63
N ASP A 116 -6.99 -36.38 -4.04
CA ASP A 116 -8.22 -36.73 -4.81
C ASP A 116 -8.77 -35.55 -5.63
N TYR A 117 -8.43 -34.32 -5.26
CA TYR A 117 -8.89 -33.10 -5.95
C TYR A 117 -7.91 -32.54 -6.97
N GLY A 118 -6.70 -33.15 -7.09
CA GLY A 118 -5.62 -32.68 -7.98
C GLY A 118 -4.24 -32.64 -7.32
N TYR A 119 -3.53 -31.57 -7.55
CA TYR A 119 -2.15 -31.37 -7.12
C TYR A 119 -2.06 -30.17 -6.19
N LEU A 120 -1.25 -30.29 -5.13
CA LEU A 120 -1.00 -29.22 -4.16
C LEU A 120 0.50 -28.97 -4.08
N ASP A 121 0.92 -27.73 -4.32
CA ASP A 121 2.30 -27.33 -4.11
C ASP A 121 2.51 -26.88 -2.67
N LEU A 122 3.54 -27.43 -2.05
CA LEU A 122 3.91 -27.12 -0.66
C LEU A 122 5.27 -26.46 -0.57
N ASP A 123 5.39 -25.53 0.36
CA ASP A 123 6.70 -24.97 0.77
C ASP A 123 7.42 -25.90 1.76
N ARG A 124 8.64 -25.49 2.20
CA ARG A 124 9.44 -26.21 3.18
C ARG A 124 8.79 -26.36 4.56
N ASN A 125 7.78 -25.54 4.87
CA ASN A 125 7.06 -25.53 6.13
C ASN A 125 5.78 -26.36 6.05
N GLY A 126 5.47 -26.97 4.89
CA GLY A 126 4.23 -27.69 4.65
C GLY A 126 3.04 -26.79 4.36
N THR A 127 3.27 -25.50 4.06
CA THR A 127 2.21 -24.56 3.70
C THR A 127 1.83 -24.77 2.24
N ILE A 128 0.51 -24.90 1.97
CA ILE A 128 -0.01 -24.97 0.61
C ILE A 128 0.18 -23.61 -0.06
N ILE A 129 0.84 -23.60 -1.23
CA ILE A 129 1.09 -22.41 -2.02
C ILE A 129 0.07 -22.27 -3.15
N ASP A 130 -0.21 -23.38 -3.83
CA ASP A 130 -1.09 -23.42 -4.99
C ASP A 130 -1.80 -24.77 -5.08
N SER A 131 -2.93 -24.79 -5.79
CA SER A 131 -3.70 -26.00 -6.09
C SER A 131 -4.14 -26.00 -7.55
N TYR A 132 -4.02 -27.15 -8.24
CA TYR A 132 -4.38 -27.26 -9.64
C TYR A 132 -4.85 -28.65 -10.01
N LYS A 133 -5.70 -28.74 -11.04
CA LYS A 133 -6.32 -30.01 -11.47
C LYS A 133 -5.47 -30.79 -12.46
N SER A 134 -4.59 -30.10 -13.19
CA SER A 134 -3.73 -30.74 -14.21
C SER A 134 -2.28 -30.49 -13.88
N LEU A 135 -1.43 -31.49 -14.10
CA LEU A 135 0.00 -31.40 -13.81
C LEU A 135 0.64 -30.24 -14.58
N LYS A 136 1.21 -29.30 -13.85
CA LYS A 136 2.07 -28.30 -14.45
C LYS A 136 3.44 -28.95 -14.70
N THR A 137 4.06 -28.64 -15.84
CA THR A 137 5.44 -29.06 -16.12
C THR A 137 6.41 -28.34 -15.21
N MET A 138 6.50 -28.76 -13.96
CA MET A 138 7.47 -28.22 -13.00
C MET A 138 8.50 -29.29 -12.64
N GLN A 139 9.75 -28.92 -12.52
CA GLN A 139 10.84 -29.78 -12.04
C GLN A 139 10.85 -29.85 -10.50
N ILE A 140 9.68 -30.15 -9.91
CA ILE A 140 9.53 -30.26 -8.46
C ILE A 140 9.27 -31.72 -8.13
N PRO A 141 9.86 -32.28 -7.07
CA PRO A 141 9.62 -33.64 -6.62
C PRO A 141 8.13 -33.85 -6.30
N MET A 142 7.56 -34.95 -6.80
CA MET A 142 6.18 -35.33 -6.53
C MET A 142 6.17 -36.38 -5.41
N ILE A 143 5.35 -36.14 -4.41
CA ILE A 143 5.11 -37.08 -3.32
C ILE A 143 3.78 -37.79 -3.60
N THR A 144 3.85 -39.07 -3.85
CA THR A 144 2.67 -39.97 -3.98
C THR A 144 2.60 -40.83 -2.71
N GLY A 145 1.44 -40.85 -2.08
CA GLY A 145 1.14 -41.74 -0.95
C GLY A 145 0.78 -43.13 -1.37
#